data_cf730c6ccee0b21228a955fb636266b6
#
_entry.id   cf730c6ccee0b21228a955fb636266b6
#
_cell.length_a   1.000
_cell.length_b   1.000
_cell.length_c   1.000
_cell.angle_alpha   90.00
_cell.angle_beta   90.00
_cell.angle_gamma   90.00
#
_symmetry.space_group_name_H-M   'P 1'
#
loop_
_entity.id
_entity.type
_entity.pdbx_description
1 polymer ?
#
loop_
_entity_poly.entity_id
_entity_poly.type
_entity_poly.pdbx_seq_one_letter_code
_entity_poly.pdbx_strand_id
1 'polypeptide(L)'
;MLTDIKQMLIENPEHIVELLERFEFCHIHLKRTEIRFARNEEGGQNISIRIEDNPSIYVKDFVTNENGDIIAYIMKSRSAKFIEVLSGIKSILGLGDDWEPPKRDMLFGGFYDRIGEDRQVEIATYPESIMDQYVDKGNRRWLDDNISLAVQHEFGVRFDPIEDLIVFPWRSPVGGEIIAVKARVNHPVEDGQQKYWYVYKGAVSNSLYGITENYSGLFGNEICVVESEKAVQQLATMGYRNAVALGSSNLSEEQARLIMTLSPTSVVFLLDEGLEKEHTIKNVETLRQYCVLRDLPIRWWNWTKSSVVDGSGKNSPTDLGKERFDKVMREELEGV
;
A
#
# COMPACT_ATOMS: atom_id res chain seq x y z
N MET A 1 15.48 7.04 16.11
CA MET A 1 15.86 6.60 17.48
C MET A 1 17.18 5.82 17.54
N LEU A 2 17.28 4.57 17.06
CA LEU A 2 18.55 3.80 17.16
C LEU A 2 19.72 4.44 16.42
N THR A 3 19.48 5.02 15.25
CA THR A 3 20.49 5.73 14.45
C THR A 3 21.04 6.94 15.21
N ASP A 4 20.18 7.70 15.89
CA ASP A 4 20.58 8.90 16.64
C ASP A 4 21.42 8.53 17.87
N ILE A 5 20.99 7.49 18.58
CA ILE A 5 21.74 6.94 19.73
C ILE A 5 23.12 6.44 19.29
N LYS A 6 23.21 5.72 18.16
CA LYS A 6 24.51 5.28 17.62
C LYS A 6 25.39 6.44 17.20
N GLN A 7 24.79 7.47 16.59
CA GLN A 7 25.52 8.69 16.23
C GLN A 7 26.13 9.37 17.46
N MET A 8 25.38 9.49 18.58
CA MET A 8 25.88 10.05 19.83
C MET A 8 27.01 9.21 20.46
N LEU A 9 26.96 7.88 20.32
CA LEU A 9 28.04 7.00 20.74
C LEU A 9 29.31 7.18 19.89
N ILE A 10 29.15 7.40 18.57
CA ILE A 10 30.31 7.61 17.66
C ILE A 10 30.95 8.97 17.87
N GLU A 11 30.18 10.00 18.17
CA GLU A 11 30.68 11.35 18.46
C GLU A 11 31.62 11.40 19.69
N ASN A 12 31.39 10.50 20.65
CA ASN A 12 32.30 10.30 21.77
C ASN A 12 32.60 8.79 21.95
N PRO A 13 33.68 8.26 21.35
CA PRO A 13 34.06 6.85 21.45
C PRO A 13 34.29 6.32 22.87
N GLU A 14 34.52 7.20 23.86
CA GLU A 14 34.62 6.81 25.26
C GLU A 14 33.27 6.22 25.76
N HIS A 15 32.14 6.69 25.27
CA HIS A 15 30.81 6.09 25.59
C HIS A 15 30.70 4.65 25.10
N ILE A 16 31.39 4.29 23.98
CA ILE A 16 31.45 2.90 23.53
C ILE A 16 32.28 2.06 24.51
N VAL A 17 33.37 2.62 25.03
CA VAL A 17 34.18 1.95 26.05
C VAL A 17 33.36 1.70 27.31
N GLU A 18 32.68 2.72 27.84
CA GLU A 18 31.81 2.59 29.01
C GLU A 18 30.67 1.55 28.77
N LEU A 19 30.11 1.50 27.55
CA LEU A 19 29.11 0.51 27.19
C LEU A 19 29.69 -0.90 27.26
N LEU A 20 30.87 -1.12 26.71
CA LEU A 20 31.55 -2.41 26.74
C LEU A 20 31.91 -2.83 28.16
N GLU A 21 32.42 -1.90 29.00
CA GLU A 21 32.72 -2.13 30.43
C GLU A 21 31.44 -2.52 31.19
N ARG A 22 30.36 -1.79 30.98
CA ARG A 22 29.05 -2.08 31.63
C ARG A 22 28.56 -3.49 31.34
N PHE A 23 28.84 -4.02 30.16
CA PHE A 23 28.51 -5.38 29.76
C PHE A 23 29.67 -6.36 29.94
N GLU A 24 30.60 -6.04 30.88
CA GLU A 24 31.65 -6.94 31.36
C GLU A 24 32.61 -7.44 30.28
N PHE A 25 32.80 -6.70 29.18
CA PHE A 25 33.91 -6.96 28.27
C PHE A 25 35.25 -6.50 28.89
N CYS A 26 36.33 -7.22 28.57
CA CYS A 26 37.61 -7.05 29.21
C CYS A 26 38.69 -6.53 28.25
N HIS A 27 39.81 -6.05 28.79
CA HIS A 27 40.98 -5.60 28.01
C HIS A 27 40.64 -4.60 26.92
N ILE A 28 39.76 -3.61 27.23
CA ILE A 28 39.28 -2.63 26.29
C ILE A 28 40.38 -1.58 26.06
N HIS A 29 40.78 -1.39 24.81
CA HIS A 29 41.75 -0.41 24.38
C HIS A 29 41.19 0.48 23.29
N LEU A 30 40.96 1.75 23.61
CA LEU A 30 40.61 2.79 22.67
C LEU A 30 41.87 3.32 21.97
N LYS A 31 41.94 3.16 20.65
CA LYS A 31 42.96 3.76 19.77
C LYS A 31 42.28 4.82 18.88
N ARG A 32 43.09 5.59 18.16
CA ARG A 32 42.60 6.69 17.33
C ARG A 32 41.54 6.27 16.33
N THR A 33 41.63 5.09 15.73
CA THR A 33 40.78 4.63 14.64
C THR A 33 40.00 3.35 14.95
N GLU A 34 40.27 2.70 16.08
CA GLU A 34 39.63 1.43 16.47
C GLU A 34 39.57 1.26 17.98
N ILE A 35 38.57 0.51 18.44
CA ILE A 35 38.47 -0.04 19.79
C ILE A 35 38.74 -1.53 19.68
N ARG A 36 39.66 -2.05 20.50
CA ARG A 36 39.93 -3.49 20.64
C ARG A 36 39.58 -3.96 22.03
N PHE A 37 39.00 -5.14 22.14
CA PHE A 37 38.62 -5.69 23.44
C PHE A 37 38.59 -7.23 23.43
N ALA A 38 38.42 -7.82 24.60
CA ALA A 38 38.28 -9.24 24.81
C ALA A 38 36.86 -9.57 25.34
N ARG A 39 36.41 -10.76 25.09
CA ARG A 39 35.09 -11.24 25.55
C ARG A 39 35.08 -11.51 27.06
N ASN A 40 36.20 -11.97 27.62
CA ASN A 40 36.42 -12.27 29.05
C ASN A 40 37.89 -12.03 29.45
N GLU A 41 38.20 -12.17 30.72
CA GLU A 41 39.55 -11.91 31.27
C GLU A 41 40.63 -12.82 30.70
N GLU A 42 40.30 -14.07 30.34
CA GLU A 42 41.27 -15.04 29.78
C GLU A 42 41.48 -14.84 28.28
N GLY A 43 40.63 -14.03 27.62
CA GLY A 43 40.61 -13.81 26.18
C GLY A 43 41.62 -12.75 25.72
N GLY A 44 42.17 -12.94 24.52
CA GLY A 44 42.92 -11.90 23.82
C GLY A 44 42.02 -10.83 23.21
N GLN A 45 42.62 -9.66 22.88
CA GLN A 45 41.92 -8.53 22.21
C GLN A 45 41.56 -8.84 20.75
N ASN A 46 40.79 -9.85 20.54
CA ASN A 46 40.44 -10.39 19.21
C ASN A 46 39.14 -9.82 18.63
N ILE A 47 38.53 -8.85 19.31
CA ILE A 47 37.30 -8.19 18.88
C ILE A 47 37.63 -6.74 18.57
N SER A 48 37.16 -6.22 17.45
CA SER A 48 37.43 -4.84 17.04
C SER A 48 36.18 -4.10 16.58
N ILE A 49 36.17 -2.80 16.86
CA ILE A 49 35.21 -1.83 16.32
C ILE A 49 36.04 -0.74 15.65
N ARG A 50 35.80 -0.49 14.35
CA ARG A 50 36.34 0.72 13.70
C ARG A 50 35.50 1.93 14.11
N ILE A 51 36.15 3.06 14.33
CA ILE A 51 35.50 4.31 14.73
C ILE A 51 35.18 5.13 13.49
N GLU A 52 36.09 5.19 12.52
CA GLU A 52 35.94 5.93 11.28
C GLU A 52 35.09 5.13 10.27
N ASP A 53 34.20 5.83 9.53
CA ASP A 53 33.34 5.26 8.48
C ASP A 53 32.46 4.08 8.93
N ASN A 54 32.03 4.06 10.19
CA ASN A 54 31.28 2.96 10.78
C ASN A 54 29.98 3.43 11.49
N PRO A 55 28.99 3.95 10.74
CA PRO A 55 27.77 4.55 11.32
C PRO A 55 26.91 3.54 12.09
N SER A 56 27.12 2.25 11.89
CA SER A 56 26.38 1.18 12.58
C SER A 56 27.10 0.67 13.83
N ILE A 57 28.31 1.16 14.13
CA ILE A 57 29.20 0.64 15.17
C ILE A 57 29.36 -0.88 14.99
N TYR A 58 29.81 -1.26 13.80
CA TYR A 58 29.94 -2.66 13.42
C TYR A 58 31.12 -3.31 14.17
N VAL A 59 30.82 -4.41 14.84
CA VAL A 59 31.77 -5.21 15.62
C VAL A 59 32.25 -6.39 14.79
N LYS A 60 33.52 -6.69 14.83
CA LYS A 60 34.14 -7.86 14.21
C LYS A 60 34.87 -8.70 15.24
N ASP A 61 34.42 -9.92 15.47
CA ASP A 61 35.06 -10.91 16.32
C ASP A 61 35.86 -11.89 15.44
N PHE A 62 37.18 -11.92 15.61
CA PHE A 62 38.12 -12.70 14.81
C PHE A 62 38.25 -14.16 15.31
N VAL A 63 37.71 -14.50 16.48
CA VAL A 63 37.78 -15.85 17.05
C VAL A 63 36.56 -16.66 16.63
N THR A 64 35.38 -16.09 16.84
CA THR A 64 34.10 -16.78 16.52
C THR A 64 33.61 -16.52 15.14
N ASN A 65 34.25 -15.58 14.43
CA ASN A 65 33.79 -15.03 13.13
C ASN A 65 32.38 -14.42 13.19
N GLU A 66 31.93 -14.04 14.40
CA GLU A 66 30.69 -13.34 14.62
C GLU A 66 30.85 -11.86 14.29
N ASN A 67 29.89 -11.33 13.56
CA ASN A 67 29.88 -9.94 13.12
C ASN A 67 28.48 -9.37 13.30
N GLY A 68 28.37 -8.08 13.58
CA GLY A 68 27.09 -7.40 13.72
C GLY A 68 27.24 -6.00 14.28
N ASP A 69 26.14 -5.27 14.40
CA ASP A 69 26.20 -4.01 15.13
C ASP A 69 26.38 -4.24 16.63
N ILE A 70 26.88 -3.22 17.34
CA ILE A 70 27.25 -3.33 18.76
C ILE A 70 26.09 -3.83 19.63
N ILE A 71 24.85 -3.40 19.37
CA ILE A 71 23.68 -3.82 20.16
C ILE A 71 23.44 -5.31 19.98
N ALA A 72 23.38 -5.76 18.72
CA ALA A 72 23.18 -7.17 18.38
C ALA A 72 24.33 -8.04 18.92
N TYR A 73 25.58 -7.54 18.85
CA TYR A 73 26.75 -8.24 19.35
C TYR A 73 26.70 -8.40 20.89
N ILE A 74 26.36 -7.34 21.63
CA ILE A 74 26.22 -7.41 23.09
C ILE A 74 25.08 -8.36 23.48
N MET A 75 23.90 -8.24 22.85
CA MET A 75 22.76 -9.12 23.10
C MET A 75 23.15 -10.59 22.96
N LYS A 76 23.87 -10.94 21.89
CA LYS A 76 24.28 -12.31 21.60
C LYS A 76 25.38 -12.78 22.54
N SER A 77 26.42 -11.97 22.75
CA SER A 77 27.60 -12.33 23.56
C SER A 77 27.31 -12.43 25.06
N ARG A 78 26.30 -11.68 25.55
CA ARG A 78 25.93 -11.61 26.99
C ARG A 78 24.57 -12.17 27.29
N SER A 79 23.84 -12.69 26.30
CA SER A 79 22.44 -13.10 26.45
C SER A 79 21.55 -12.00 27.03
N ALA A 80 21.92 -10.73 26.76
CA ALA A 80 21.21 -9.56 27.24
C ALA A 80 19.97 -9.29 26.41
N LYS A 81 18.92 -8.76 27.03
CA LYS A 81 17.72 -8.32 26.29
C LYS A 81 17.95 -6.95 25.66
N PHE A 82 17.29 -6.72 24.53
CA PHE A 82 17.38 -5.43 23.82
C PHE A 82 17.14 -4.22 24.73
N ILE A 83 16.12 -4.31 25.62
CA ILE A 83 15.77 -3.23 26.54
C ILE A 83 16.89 -2.93 27.56
N GLU A 84 17.63 -3.95 27.96
CA GLU A 84 18.76 -3.81 28.91
C GLU A 84 19.93 -3.07 28.26
N VAL A 85 20.25 -3.43 27.01
CA VAL A 85 21.30 -2.76 26.24
C VAL A 85 20.92 -1.31 25.96
N LEU A 86 19.66 -1.06 25.53
CA LEU A 86 19.16 0.28 25.28
C LEU A 86 19.14 1.16 26.52
N SER A 87 18.72 0.62 27.67
CA SER A 87 18.76 1.32 28.95
C SER A 87 20.18 1.65 29.36
N GLY A 88 21.13 0.73 29.14
CA GLY A 88 22.55 0.98 29.36
C GLY A 88 23.08 2.15 28.54
N ILE A 89 22.77 2.18 27.26
CA ILE A 89 23.19 3.26 26.37
C ILE A 89 22.53 4.60 26.78
N LYS A 90 21.24 4.62 27.06
CA LYS A 90 20.55 5.83 27.54
C LYS A 90 21.19 6.38 28.82
N SER A 91 21.54 5.50 29.77
CA SER A 91 22.19 5.88 31.02
C SER A 91 23.56 6.53 30.78
N ILE A 92 24.39 5.97 29.87
CA ILE A 92 25.70 6.49 29.52
C ILE A 92 25.62 7.86 28.84
N LEU A 93 24.64 8.00 27.93
CA LEU A 93 24.41 9.26 27.23
C LEU A 93 23.65 10.32 28.06
N GLY A 94 23.30 10.03 29.32
CA GLY A 94 22.54 10.92 30.17
C GLY A 94 21.11 11.20 29.70
N LEU A 95 20.53 10.29 28.93
CA LEU A 95 19.19 10.42 28.39
C LEU A 95 18.17 9.88 29.39
N GLY A 96 17.14 10.69 29.72
CA GLY A 96 16.03 10.26 30.56
C GLY A 96 15.17 9.18 29.90
N ASP A 97 14.31 8.52 30.70
CA ASP A 97 13.37 7.53 30.17
C ASP A 97 12.41 8.13 29.13
N ASP A 98 12.10 9.42 29.27
CA ASP A 98 11.21 10.19 28.38
C ASP A 98 11.95 10.78 27.17
N TRP A 99 13.24 10.46 26.98
CA TRP A 99 14.01 11.01 25.86
C TRP A 99 13.43 10.50 24.53
N GLU A 100 13.00 11.44 23.72
CA GLU A 100 12.63 11.23 22.31
C GLU A 100 13.72 11.85 21.42
N PRO A 101 14.09 11.21 20.31
CA PRO A 101 15.02 11.80 19.37
C PRO A 101 14.46 13.11 18.85
N PRO A 102 15.32 14.12 18.61
CA PRO A 102 14.88 15.35 18.00
C PRO A 102 14.12 15.03 16.70
N LYS A 103 12.93 15.59 16.54
CA LYS A 103 12.16 15.46 15.28
C LYS A 103 13.01 16.03 14.18
N ARG A 104 13.67 15.17 13.41
CA ARG A 104 14.33 15.59 12.18
C ARG A 104 13.21 15.93 11.22
N ASP A 105 13.23 17.16 10.69
CA ASP A 105 12.51 17.51 9.46
C ASP A 105 13.14 16.71 8.30
N MET A 106 12.87 15.41 8.31
CA MET A 106 13.25 14.57 7.18
C MET A 106 12.27 14.86 6.07
N LEU A 107 12.79 15.27 4.90
CA LEU A 107 12.01 15.53 3.69
C LEU A 107 10.98 14.41 3.38
N PHE A 108 11.24 13.22 3.92
CA PHE A 108 10.45 12.00 3.75
C PHE A 108 10.03 11.34 5.08
N GLY A 109 10.14 12.05 6.23
CA GLY A 109 9.85 11.45 7.55
C GLY A 109 8.45 10.85 7.64
N GLY A 110 7.43 11.59 7.21
CA GLY A 110 6.07 11.09 7.16
C GLY A 110 5.81 9.96 6.14
N PHE A 111 6.72 9.76 5.19
CA PHE A 111 6.66 8.65 4.24
C PHE A 111 7.22 7.36 4.87
N TYR A 112 8.36 7.44 5.57
CA TYR A 112 8.94 6.29 6.26
C TYR A 112 8.07 5.82 7.43
N ASP A 113 7.42 6.73 8.15
CA ASP A 113 6.47 6.39 9.21
C ASP A 113 5.26 5.62 8.66
N ARG A 114 4.80 5.95 7.45
CA ARG A 114 3.67 5.28 6.79
C ARG A 114 4.04 3.96 6.11
N ILE A 115 5.26 3.83 5.57
CA ILE A 115 5.76 2.55 5.01
C ILE A 115 6.16 1.58 6.13
N GLY A 116 6.70 2.08 7.24
CA GLY A 116 7.15 1.26 8.37
C GLY A 116 6.03 0.71 9.26
N GLU A 117 4.80 1.18 9.10
CA GLU A 117 3.64 0.50 9.65
C GLU A 117 3.31 -0.71 8.77
N ASP A 118 3.94 -1.85 9.10
CA ASP A 118 3.61 -3.16 8.55
C ASP A 118 2.24 -3.59 9.09
N ARG A 119 1.20 -2.86 8.70
CA ARG A 119 -0.18 -3.28 8.88
C ARG A 119 -0.43 -4.37 7.84
N GLN A 120 -0.05 -5.60 8.19
CA GLN A 120 -0.63 -6.76 7.54
C GLN A 120 -2.13 -6.73 7.86
N VAL A 121 -2.90 -6.07 7.01
CA VAL A 121 -4.35 -6.18 7.05
C VAL A 121 -4.66 -7.60 6.58
N GLU A 122 -4.91 -8.49 7.54
CA GLU A 122 -5.33 -9.84 7.23
C GLU A 122 -6.72 -9.77 6.59
N ILE A 123 -6.75 -9.88 5.27
CA ILE A 123 -8.00 -9.89 4.51
C ILE A 123 -8.54 -11.32 4.55
N ALA A 124 -9.67 -11.51 5.22
CA ALA A 124 -10.38 -12.80 5.18
C ALA A 124 -10.76 -13.15 3.73
N THR A 125 -10.46 -14.37 3.31
CA THR A 125 -10.72 -14.85 1.94
C THR A 125 -11.76 -15.97 1.94
N TYR A 126 -12.39 -16.15 0.78
CA TYR A 126 -13.32 -17.23 0.51
C TYR A 126 -12.71 -18.18 -0.54
N PRO A 127 -12.98 -19.48 -0.48
CA PRO A 127 -12.53 -20.42 -1.49
C PRO A 127 -13.21 -20.11 -2.83
N GLU A 128 -12.54 -20.36 -3.96
CA GLU A 128 -13.07 -20.14 -5.31
C GLU A 128 -14.39 -20.93 -5.53
N SER A 129 -14.53 -22.10 -4.89
CA SER A 129 -15.73 -22.93 -4.93
C SER A 129 -17.01 -22.24 -4.42
N ILE A 130 -16.90 -21.09 -3.74
CA ILE A 130 -18.08 -20.31 -3.33
C ILE A 130 -18.87 -19.81 -4.55
N MET A 131 -18.23 -19.69 -5.71
CA MET A 131 -18.87 -19.30 -6.97
C MET A 131 -19.56 -20.46 -7.68
N ASP A 132 -19.30 -21.72 -7.31
CA ASP A 132 -19.84 -22.93 -7.98
C ASP A 132 -21.35 -23.10 -7.77
N GLN A 133 -21.92 -22.43 -6.76
CA GLN A 133 -23.37 -22.42 -6.54
C GLN A 133 -24.12 -21.58 -7.58
N TYR A 134 -23.44 -20.74 -8.35
CA TYR A 134 -24.01 -19.86 -9.36
C TYR A 134 -23.71 -20.40 -10.76
N VAL A 135 -24.63 -20.15 -11.70
CA VAL A 135 -24.51 -20.63 -13.08
C VAL A 135 -23.45 -19.83 -13.84
N ASP A 136 -22.46 -20.52 -14.40
CA ASP A 136 -21.49 -19.94 -15.33
C ASP A 136 -22.15 -19.69 -16.69
N LYS A 137 -22.83 -18.57 -16.80
CA LYS A 137 -23.53 -18.17 -18.01
C LYS A 137 -23.45 -16.68 -18.20
N GLY A 138 -23.10 -16.26 -19.40
CA GLY A 138 -23.15 -14.84 -19.78
C GLY A 138 -24.52 -14.24 -19.56
N ASN A 139 -24.53 -13.04 -19.00
CA ASN A 139 -25.76 -12.32 -18.68
C ASN A 139 -26.09 -11.31 -19.77
N ARG A 140 -27.36 -11.35 -20.28
CA ARG A 140 -27.82 -10.47 -21.37
C ARG A 140 -27.85 -9.01 -20.94
N ARG A 141 -28.27 -8.71 -19.70
CA ARG A 141 -28.29 -7.35 -19.19
C ARG A 141 -26.91 -6.71 -19.18
N TRP A 142 -25.88 -7.51 -18.83
CA TRP A 142 -24.49 -7.06 -18.92
C TRP A 142 -24.04 -6.82 -20.35
N LEU A 143 -24.52 -7.63 -21.31
CA LEU A 143 -24.31 -7.35 -22.73
C LEU A 143 -24.98 -6.05 -23.18
N ASP A 144 -26.21 -5.82 -22.74
CA ASP A 144 -26.96 -4.58 -23.04
C ASP A 144 -26.30 -3.36 -22.38
N ASP A 145 -25.60 -3.54 -21.23
CA ASP A 145 -24.75 -2.56 -20.57
C ASP A 145 -23.33 -2.47 -21.20
N ASN A 146 -23.13 -2.98 -22.43
CA ASN A 146 -21.86 -2.98 -23.19
C ASN A 146 -20.71 -3.76 -22.52
N ILE A 147 -20.99 -4.85 -21.84
CA ILE A 147 -19.97 -5.75 -21.26
C ILE A 147 -19.99 -7.07 -22.03
N SER A 148 -18.90 -7.34 -22.77
CA SER A 148 -18.79 -8.52 -23.62
C SER A 148 -18.78 -9.83 -22.81
N LEU A 149 -19.22 -10.94 -23.44
CA LEU A 149 -19.19 -12.26 -22.79
C LEU A 149 -17.80 -12.69 -22.35
N ALA A 150 -16.77 -12.33 -23.13
CA ALA A 150 -15.39 -12.63 -22.78
C ALA A 150 -14.96 -11.93 -21.48
N VAL A 151 -15.32 -10.65 -21.31
CA VAL A 151 -15.04 -9.90 -20.09
C VAL A 151 -15.87 -10.42 -18.92
N GLN A 152 -17.15 -10.75 -19.14
CA GLN A 152 -17.97 -11.36 -18.09
C GLN A 152 -17.32 -12.64 -17.55
N HIS A 153 -16.88 -13.52 -18.43
CA HIS A 153 -16.22 -14.77 -18.04
C HIS A 153 -14.88 -14.49 -17.32
N GLU A 154 -14.06 -13.58 -17.86
CA GLU A 154 -12.75 -13.23 -17.27
C GLU A 154 -12.87 -12.65 -15.86
N PHE A 155 -13.88 -11.81 -15.63
CA PHE A 155 -14.15 -11.21 -14.30
C PHE A 155 -14.96 -12.14 -13.37
N GLY A 156 -15.19 -13.39 -13.76
CA GLY A 156 -15.88 -14.39 -12.96
C GLY A 156 -17.36 -14.07 -12.72
N VAL A 157 -18.01 -13.35 -13.63
CA VAL A 157 -19.43 -13.03 -13.53
C VAL A 157 -20.23 -14.33 -13.64
N ARG A 158 -21.20 -14.52 -12.73
CA ARG A 158 -22.11 -15.66 -12.65
C ARG A 158 -23.55 -15.16 -12.56
N PHE A 159 -24.47 -16.08 -12.71
CA PHE A 159 -25.90 -15.81 -12.59
C PHE A 159 -26.54 -16.67 -11.51
N ASP A 160 -27.30 -16.03 -10.62
CA ASP A 160 -28.17 -16.72 -9.67
C ASP A 160 -29.58 -16.81 -10.25
N PRO A 161 -30.04 -18.00 -10.68
CA PRO A 161 -31.38 -18.16 -11.27
C PRO A 161 -32.49 -18.18 -10.22
N ILE A 162 -32.17 -18.33 -8.93
CA ILE A 162 -33.17 -18.40 -7.85
C ILE A 162 -33.58 -16.98 -7.46
N GLU A 163 -32.58 -16.13 -7.22
CA GLU A 163 -32.78 -14.76 -6.78
C GLU A 163 -32.76 -13.74 -7.93
N ASP A 164 -32.60 -14.19 -9.18
CA ASP A 164 -32.46 -13.37 -10.40
C ASP A 164 -31.35 -12.29 -10.25
N LEU A 165 -30.14 -12.73 -9.92
CA LEU A 165 -29.00 -11.86 -9.64
C LEU A 165 -27.85 -12.08 -10.60
N ILE A 166 -27.17 -10.99 -10.94
CA ILE A 166 -25.84 -11.00 -11.54
C ILE A 166 -24.83 -10.95 -10.38
N VAL A 167 -23.98 -11.95 -10.27
CA VAL A 167 -23.05 -12.14 -9.15
C VAL A 167 -21.62 -12.06 -9.67
N PHE A 168 -20.74 -11.38 -8.95
CA PHE A 168 -19.33 -11.25 -9.32
C PHE A 168 -18.42 -11.14 -8.10
N PRO A 169 -17.22 -11.75 -8.17
CA PRO A 169 -16.27 -11.73 -7.06
C PRO A 169 -15.44 -10.45 -7.04
N TRP A 170 -15.07 -10.02 -5.83
CA TRP A 170 -13.97 -9.11 -5.58
C TRP A 170 -12.75 -9.92 -5.18
N ARG A 171 -11.58 -9.61 -5.75
CA ARG A 171 -10.36 -10.38 -5.55
C ARG A 171 -9.33 -9.62 -4.72
N SER A 172 -8.53 -10.39 -3.99
CA SER A 172 -7.38 -9.89 -3.25
C SER A 172 -6.33 -9.34 -4.24
N PRO A 173 -5.67 -8.22 -3.92
CA PRO A 173 -4.55 -7.71 -4.71
C PRO A 173 -3.33 -8.65 -4.67
N VAL A 174 -3.29 -9.57 -3.70
CA VAL A 174 -2.23 -10.56 -3.52
C VAL A 174 -2.85 -11.95 -3.63
N GLY A 175 -2.38 -12.76 -4.59
CA GLY A 175 -2.84 -14.13 -4.78
C GLY A 175 -4.15 -14.30 -5.55
N GLY A 176 -4.99 -13.27 -5.64
CA GLY A 176 -6.23 -13.28 -6.42
C GLY A 176 -7.41 -14.03 -5.78
N GLU A 177 -7.29 -14.42 -4.50
CA GLU A 177 -8.38 -15.09 -3.76
C GLU A 177 -9.61 -14.17 -3.65
N ILE A 178 -10.80 -14.77 -3.55
CA ILE A 178 -12.05 -14.03 -3.37
C ILE A 178 -12.09 -13.44 -1.97
N ILE A 179 -12.28 -12.11 -1.87
CA ILE A 179 -12.43 -11.38 -0.59
C ILE A 179 -13.86 -10.97 -0.32
N ALA A 180 -14.68 -10.84 -1.34
CA ALA A 180 -16.10 -10.55 -1.24
C ALA A 180 -16.83 -11.04 -2.49
N VAL A 181 -18.12 -11.23 -2.41
CA VAL A 181 -18.99 -11.48 -3.56
C VAL A 181 -20.11 -10.47 -3.54
N LYS A 182 -20.23 -9.70 -4.62
CA LYS A 182 -21.27 -8.69 -4.79
C LYS A 182 -22.30 -9.16 -5.80
N ALA A 183 -23.53 -8.76 -5.59
CA ALA A 183 -24.63 -9.07 -6.50
C ALA A 183 -25.34 -7.80 -6.94
N ARG A 184 -25.92 -7.87 -8.13
CA ARG A 184 -26.83 -6.87 -8.68
C ARG A 184 -28.10 -7.53 -9.18
N VAL A 185 -29.25 -6.88 -8.96
CA VAL A 185 -30.50 -7.34 -9.56
C VAL A 185 -30.42 -7.36 -11.09
N ASN A 186 -30.96 -8.42 -11.69
CA ASN A 186 -30.96 -8.64 -13.13
C ASN A 186 -32.15 -7.99 -13.86
N HIS A 187 -32.99 -7.27 -13.12
CA HIS A 187 -34.14 -6.56 -13.66
C HIS A 187 -34.04 -5.04 -13.41
N PRO A 188 -34.81 -4.21 -14.12
CA PRO A 188 -34.92 -2.79 -13.79
C PRO A 188 -35.45 -2.60 -12.37
N VAL A 189 -34.89 -1.63 -11.64
CA VAL A 189 -35.34 -1.26 -10.31
C VAL A 189 -35.92 0.16 -10.33
N GLU A 190 -36.89 0.42 -9.45
CA GLU A 190 -37.45 1.74 -9.25
C GLU A 190 -36.45 2.68 -8.54
N ASP A 191 -36.67 3.98 -8.69
CA ASP A 191 -35.84 4.97 -8.00
C ASP A 191 -35.92 4.78 -6.48
N GLY A 192 -34.74 4.72 -5.83
CA GLY A 192 -34.63 4.48 -4.40
C GLY A 192 -34.49 3.00 -3.99
N GLN A 193 -34.70 2.06 -4.88
CA GLN A 193 -34.45 0.66 -4.59
C GLN A 193 -32.97 0.33 -4.67
N GLN A 194 -32.52 -0.56 -3.76
CA GLN A 194 -31.14 -1.01 -3.71
C GLN A 194 -30.83 -1.92 -4.92
N LYS A 195 -29.86 -1.53 -5.75
CA LYS A 195 -29.43 -2.27 -6.94
C LYS A 195 -28.36 -3.31 -6.65
N TYR A 196 -27.49 -3.06 -5.64
CA TYR A 196 -26.31 -3.84 -5.32
C TYR A 196 -26.27 -4.16 -3.85
N TRP A 197 -25.77 -5.35 -3.49
CA TRP A 197 -25.42 -5.73 -2.12
C TRP A 197 -24.32 -6.80 -2.11
N TYR A 198 -23.73 -7.02 -0.95
CA TYR A 198 -22.76 -8.09 -0.76
C TYR A 198 -23.48 -9.37 -0.33
N VAL A 199 -23.37 -10.43 -1.15
CA VAL A 199 -23.79 -11.78 -0.80
C VAL A 199 -22.80 -12.34 0.24
N TYR A 200 -21.51 -12.13 -0.03
CA TYR A 200 -20.44 -12.42 0.91
C TYR A 200 -19.66 -11.14 1.17
N LYS A 201 -19.67 -10.69 2.42
CA LYS A 201 -19.05 -9.42 2.82
C LYS A 201 -17.55 -9.59 3.02
N GLY A 202 -16.77 -8.56 2.69
CA GLY A 202 -15.34 -8.51 2.92
C GLY A 202 -14.78 -7.10 2.95
N ALA A 203 -13.50 -6.98 3.19
CA ALA A 203 -12.80 -5.71 3.34
C ALA A 203 -12.46 -5.10 1.98
N VAL A 204 -13.48 -4.75 1.18
CA VAL A 204 -13.30 -4.19 -0.18
C VAL A 204 -12.57 -2.84 -0.19
N SER A 205 -12.65 -2.06 0.89
CA SER A 205 -11.86 -0.83 1.07
C SER A 205 -10.35 -1.09 1.15
N ASN A 206 -9.93 -2.35 1.33
CA ASN A 206 -8.53 -2.77 1.33
C ASN A 206 -8.12 -3.39 -0.01
N SER A 207 -8.94 -3.28 -1.04
CA SER A 207 -8.68 -3.77 -2.38
C SER A 207 -9.25 -2.82 -3.44
N LEU A 208 -8.94 -3.12 -4.70
CA LEU A 208 -9.45 -2.41 -5.86
C LEU A 208 -10.07 -3.46 -6.81
N TYR A 209 -11.31 -3.24 -7.23
CA TYR A 209 -11.92 -4.14 -8.20
C TYR A 209 -11.21 -4.07 -9.55
N GLY A 210 -10.91 -5.21 -10.12
CA GLY A 210 -10.19 -5.31 -11.39
C GLY A 210 -8.67 -5.25 -11.27
N ILE A 211 -8.11 -5.12 -10.06
CA ILE A 211 -6.65 -5.07 -9.87
C ILE A 211 -5.97 -6.37 -10.33
N THR A 212 -6.62 -7.51 -10.13
CA THR A 212 -6.09 -8.83 -10.52
C THR A 212 -6.25 -9.06 -12.03
N GLU A 213 -7.43 -8.81 -12.56
CA GLU A 213 -7.78 -9.06 -13.96
C GLU A 213 -7.05 -8.09 -14.91
N ASN A 214 -6.81 -6.88 -14.47
CA ASN A 214 -6.18 -5.82 -15.26
C ASN A 214 -4.70 -5.61 -14.92
N TYR A 215 -4.07 -6.44 -14.07
CA TYR A 215 -2.74 -6.19 -13.51
C TYR A 215 -1.68 -5.80 -14.55
N SER A 216 -1.63 -6.51 -15.68
CA SER A 216 -0.67 -6.23 -16.75
C SER A 216 -0.86 -4.87 -17.42
N GLY A 217 -2.09 -4.37 -17.44
CA GLY A 217 -2.42 -3.05 -17.99
C GLY A 217 -2.27 -1.92 -16.97
N LEU A 218 -2.26 -2.26 -15.68
CA LEU A 218 -2.15 -1.29 -14.59
C LEU A 218 -0.68 -0.98 -14.25
N PHE A 219 0.18 -2.01 -14.17
CA PHE A 219 1.54 -1.86 -13.68
C PHE A 219 2.38 -0.97 -14.61
N GLY A 220 2.92 0.13 -14.07
CA GLY A 220 3.76 1.07 -14.82
C GLY A 220 3.04 1.93 -15.85
N ASN A 221 1.70 1.96 -15.86
CA ASN A 221 0.89 2.71 -16.82
C ASN A 221 0.04 3.79 -16.16
N GLU A 222 -0.71 4.54 -16.96
CA GLU A 222 -1.77 5.40 -16.46
C GLU A 222 -2.88 4.55 -15.85
N ILE A 223 -3.41 4.93 -14.68
CA ILE A 223 -4.49 4.22 -14.01
C ILE A 223 -5.78 5.04 -14.07
N CYS A 224 -6.84 4.44 -14.61
CA CYS A 224 -8.19 4.98 -14.55
C CYS A 224 -8.89 4.47 -13.28
N VAL A 225 -9.32 5.39 -12.42
CA VAL A 225 -10.04 5.11 -11.18
C VAL A 225 -11.51 5.44 -11.39
N VAL A 226 -12.36 4.44 -11.29
CA VAL A 226 -13.82 4.56 -11.44
C VAL A 226 -14.55 4.20 -10.14
N GLU A 227 -15.83 4.49 -10.05
CA GLU A 227 -16.63 4.20 -8.86
C GLU A 227 -17.07 2.72 -8.82
N SER A 228 -17.62 2.21 -9.92
CA SER A 228 -18.33 0.93 -9.95
C SER A 228 -17.57 -0.18 -10.67
N GLU A 229 -17.84 -1.42 -10.25
CA GLU A 229 -17.33 -2.64 -10.88
C GLU A 229 -17.79 -2.78 -12.34
N LYS A 230 -19.02 -2.35 -12.61
CA LYS A 230 -19.59 -2.31 -13.96
C LYS A 230 -18.72 -1.47 -14.89
N ALA A 231 -18.29 -0.29 -14.43
CA ALA A 231 -17.45 0.62 -15.21
C ALA A 231 -16.10 -0.01 -15.58
N VAL A 232 -15.46 -0.75 -14.67
CA VAL A 232 -14.22 -1.50 -14.99
C VAL A 232 -14.44 -2.54 -16.07
N GLN A 233 -15.53 -3.29 -16.01
CA GLN A 233 -15.85 -4.31 -17.01
C GLN A 233 -16.21 -3.69 -18.37
N GLN A 234 -16.89 -2.54 -18.39
CA GLN A 234 -17.14 -1.77 -19.60
C GLN A 234 -15.82 -1.29 -20.24
N LEU A 235 -14.92 -0.73 -19.43
CA LEU A 235 -13.60 -0.30 -19.88
C LEU A 235 -12.77 -1.46 -20.45
N ALA A 236 -12.77 -2.60 -19.77
CA ALA A 236 -12.11 -3.81 -20.28
C ALA A 236 -12.69 -4.24 -21.63
N THR A 237 -14.02 -4.15 -21.83
CA THR A 237 -14.66 -4.43 -23.11
C THR A 237 -14.26 -3.44 -24.20
N MET A 238 -14.09 -2.16 -23.85
CA MET A 238 -13.62 -1.12 -24.76
C MET A 238 -12.12 -1.23 -25.10
N GLY A 239 -11.38 -2.11 -24.41
CA GLY A 239 -9.94 -2.32 -24.58
C GLY A 239 -9.07 -1.54 -23.58
N TYR A 240 -9.66 -0.85 -22.62
CA TYR A 240 -8.95 -0.18 -21.54
C TYR A 240 -8.69 -1.15 -20.37
N ARG A 241 -7.48 -1.68 -20.31
CA ARG A 241 -7.06 -2.66 -19.28
C ARG A 241 -6.31 -2.02 -18.11
N ASN A 242 -6.38 -0.71 -18.00
CA ASN A 242 -5.72 0.10 -16.99
C ASN A 242 -6.72 0.72 -15.99
N ALA A 243 -7.83 0.05 -15.74
CA ALA A 243 -8.90 0.56 -14.88
C ALA A 243 -9.09 -0.27 -13.62
N VAL A 244 -9.42 0.42 -12.53
CA VAL A 244 -9.82 -0.16 -11.23
C VAL A 244 -11.03 0.58 -10.67
N ALA A 245 -11.86 -0.13 -9.87
CA ALA A 245 -12.96 0.52 -9.16
C ALA A 245 -12.73 0.56 -7.65
N LEU A 246 -13.23 1.64 -7.03
CA LEU A 246 -13.21 1.85 -5.59
C LEU A 246 -14.35 1.06 -4.88
N GLY A 247 -15.44 0.77 -5.60
CA GLY A 247 -16.67 0.19 -5.03
C GLY A 247 -17.53 1.21 -4.26
N SER A 248 -17.07 2.44 -4.20
CA SER A 248 -17.73 3.62 -3.63
C SER A 248 -17.18 4.88 -4.29
N SER A 249 -17.69 6.05 -3.92
CA SER A 249 -17.17 7.32 -4.41
C SER A 249 -15.91 7.79 -3.66
N ASN A 250 -15.55 7.16 -2.53
CA ASN A 250 -14.42 7.56 -1.70
C ASN A 250 -13.23 6.62 -1.86
N LEU A 251 -12.05 7.18 -2.08
CA LEU A 251 -10.77 6.48 -2.05
C LEU A 251 -10.33 6.27 -0.60
N SER A 252 -10.11 5.02 -0.19
CA SER A 252 -9.52 4.70 1.10
C SER A 252 -8.00 4.87 1.08
N GLU A 253 -7.37 4.96 2.25
CA GLU A 253 -5.91 5.00 2.38
C GLU A 253 -5.25 3.74 1.81
N GLU A 254 -5.82 2.56 2.07
CA GLU A 254 -5.29 1.30 1.55
C GLU A 254 -5.43 1.19 0.03
N GLN A 255 -6.54 1.67 -0.54
CA GLN A 255 -6.70 1.76 -2.00
C GLN A 255 -5.70 2.73 -2.61
N ALA A 256 -5.42 3.87 -1.96
CA ALA A 256 -4.39 4.80 -2.42
C ALA A 256 -2.99 4.16 -2.40
N ARG A 257 -2.66 3.41 -1.35
CA ARG A 257 -1.40 2.62 -1.28
C ARG A 257 -1.32 1.61 -2.43
N LEU A 258 -2.39 0.85 -2.66
CA LEU A 258 -2.43 -0.14 -3.75
C LEU A 258 -2.20 0.52 -5.11
N ILE A 259 -2.83 1.66 -5.40
CA ILE A 259 -2.57 2.41 -6.63
C ILE A 259 -1.08 2.75 -6.74
N MET A 260 -0.45 3.20 -5.67
CA MET A 260 0.98 3.57 -5.70
C MET A 260 1.92 2.38 -5.85
N THR A 261 1.56 1.17 -5.34
CA THR A 261 2.34 -0.05 -5.57
C THR A 261 2.39 -0.48 -7.04
N LEU A 262 1.40 -0.07 -7.83
CA LEU A 262 1.35 -0.32 -9.27
C LEU A 262 2.30 0.60 -10.07
N SER A 263 3.01 1.52 -9.41
CA SER A 263 3.94 2.47 -10.03
C SER A 263 3.33 3.29 -11.19
N PRO A 264 2.14 3.91 -11.00
CA PRO A 264 1.42 4.57 -12.08
C PRO A 264 2.23 5.69 -12.71
N THR A 265 2.12 5.90 -14.03
CA THR A 265 2.68 7.08 -14.72
C THR A 265 1.81 8.31 -14.54
N SER A 266 0.51 8.12 -14.41
CA SER A 266 -0.50 9.13 -14.08
C SER A 266 -1.76 8.45 -13.53
N VAL A 267 -2.64 9.23 -12.88
CA VAL A 267 -3.93 8.73 -12.40
C VAL A 267 -5.05 9.62 -12.93
N VAL A 268 -6.12 8.99 -13.39
CA VAL A 268 -7.31 9.67 -13.91
C VAL A 268 -8.52 9.25 -13.10
N PHE A 269 -9.17 10.19 -12.41
CA PHE A 269 -10.43 9.95 -11.72
C PHE A 269 -11.62 10.16 -12.68
N LEU A 270 -12.37 9.09 -12.89
CA LEU A 270 -13.55 9.02 -13.77
C LEU A 270 -14.78 8.67 -12.94
N LEU A 271 -15.09 9.51 -11.98
CA LEU A 271 -16.23 9.31 -11.07
C LEU A 271 -17.54 9.66 -11.74
N ASP A 272 -18.65 9.15 -11.18
CA ASP A 272 -19.96 9.28 -11.77
C ASP A 272 -20.47 10.74 -11.80
N GLU A 273 -21.33 11.04 -12.76
CA GLU A 273 -22.06 12.31 -12.86
C GLU A 273 -22.84 12.58 -11.56
N GLY A 274 -22.88 13.83 -11.12
CA GLY A 274 -23.57 14.25 -9.89
C GLY A 274 -22.66 14.38 -8.66
N LEU A 275 -21.39 13.92 -8.72
CA LEU A 275 -20.44 14.18 -7.65
C LEU A 275 -19.84 15.59 -7.76
N GLU A 276 -19.77 16.28 -6.64
CA GLU A 276 -19.19 17.63 -6.57
C GLU A 276 -17.67 17.58 -6.74
N LYS A 277 -17.07 18.64 -7.25
CA LYS A 277 -15.63 18.78 -7.46
C LYS A 277 -14.84 18.52 -6.16
N GLU A 278 -15.34 19.03 -5.05
CA GLU A 278 -14.74 18.90 -3.72
C GLU A 278 -14.55 17.44 -3.32
N HIS A 279 -15.45 16.57 -3.77
CA HIS A 279 -15.36 15.13 -3.54
C HIS A 279 -14.14 14.52 -4.27
N THR A 280 -13.96 14.88 -5.54
CA THR A 280 -12.79 14.45 -6.31
C THR A 280 -11.50 15.01 -5.72
N ILE A 281 -11.49 16.27 -5.29
CA ILE A 281 -10.32 16.88 -4.63
C ILE A 281 -9.91 16.10 -3.39
N LYS A 282 -10.87 15.70 -2.55
CA LYS A 282 -10.59 14.87 -1.37
C LYS A 282 -9.93 13.54 -1.72
N ASN A 283 -10.38 12.87 -2.78
CA ASN A 283 -9.75 11.63 -3.25
C ASN A 283 -8.32 11.88 -3.76
N VAL A 284 -8.11 12.99 -4.47
CA VAL A 284 -6.78 13.40 -4.92
C VAL A 284 -5.86 13.72 -3.74
N GLU A 285 -6.34 14.40 -2.73
CA GLU A 285 -5.57 14.69 -1.51
C GLU A 285 -5.19 13.40 -0.77
N THR A 286 -6.11 12.43 -0.68
CA THR A 286 -5.82 11.12 -0.13
C THR A 286 -4.72 10.42 -0.92
N LEU A 287 -4.77 10.41 -2.25
CA LEU A 287 -3.75 9.80 -3.08
C LEU A 287 -2.40 10.53 -2.97
N ARG A 288 -2.40 11.87 -2.96
CA ARG A 288 -1.17 12.68 -2.85
C ARG A 288 -0.38 12.42 -1.58
N GLN A 289 -1.01 11.99 -0.49
CA GLN A 289 -0.31 11.63 0.73
C GLN A 289 0.69 10.48 0.52
N TYR A 290 0.53 9.69 -0.53
CA TYR A 290 1.39 8.56 -0.88
C TYR A 290 2.30 8.85 -2.10
N CYS A 291 2.19 10.02 -2.73
CA CYS A 291 2.99 10.45 -3.89
C CYS A 291 4.27 11.20 -3.48
N VAL A 292 5.02 10.70 -2.50
CA VAL A 292 6.12 11.47 -1.84
C VAL A 292 7.37 11.58 -2.71
N LEU A 293 7.62 10.63 -3.61
CA LEU A 293 8.90 10.55 -4.33
C LEU A 293 8.88 11.20 -5.73
N ARG A 294 7.70 11.57 -6.24
CA ARG A 294 7.56 12.19 -7.55
C ARG A 294 6.27 13.00 -7.64
N ASP A 295 6.30 14.00 -8.48
CA ASP A 295 5.09 14.71 -8.89
C ASP A 295 4.31 13.80 -9.86
N LEU A 296 3.25 13.16 -9.35
CA LEU A 296 2.39 12.27 -10.12
C LEU A 296 1.30 13.12 -10.81
N PRO A 297 1.23 13.13 -12.15
CA PRO A 297 0.15 13.79 -12.85
C PRO A 297 -1.20 13.16 -12.48
N ILE A 298 -2.11 13.96 -11.95
CA ILE A 298 -3.46 13.54 -11.61
C ILE A 298 -4.44 14.39 -12.41
N ARG A 299 -5.35 13.71 -13.10
CA ARG A 299 -6.40 14.34 -13.90
C ARG A 299 -7.76 13.79 -13.45
N TRP A 300 -8.82 14.48 -13.79
CA TRP A 300 -10.16 14.05 -13.47
C TRP A 300 -11.15 14.49 -14.54
N TRP A 301 -12.27 13.77 -14.66
CA TRP A 301 -13.37 14.14 -15.52
C TRP A 301 -14.32 15.10 -14.79
N ASN A 302 -14.40 16.34 -15.30
CA ASN A 302 -15.33 17.33 -14.81
C ASN A 302 -16.64 17.27 -15.61
N TRP A 303 -17.58 16.47 -15.14
CA TRP A 303 -18.86 16.26 -15.82
C TRP A 303 -19.63 17.57 -16.06
N THR A 304 -19.50 18.59 -15.19
CA THR A 304 -20.22 19.90 -15.33
C THR A 304 -19.78 20.68 -16.56
N LYS A 305 -18.60 20.40 -17.10
CA LYS A 305 -18.06 21.04 -18.32
C LYS A 305 -18.01 20.08 -19.51
N SER A 306 -18.41 18.84 -19.31
CA SER A 306 -18.32 17.82 -20.34
C SER A 306 -19.37 18.04 -21.42
N SER A 307 -18.92 17.91 -22.66
CA SER A 307 -19.80 18.01 -23.85
C SER A 307 -20.52 16.70 -24.20
N VAL A 308 -20.18 15.61 -23.48
CA VAL A 308 -20.70 14.28 -23.79
C VAL A 308 -21.83 13.83 -22.86
N VAL A 309 -22.05 14.51 -21.73
CA VAL A 309 -23.17 14.22 -20.81
C VAL A 309 -24.52 14.50 -21.46
N ASP A 310 -25.51 13.67 -21.16
CA ASP A 310 -26.88 13.79 -21.68
C ASP A 310 -27.85 14.53 -20.74
N GLY A 311 -27.35 14.96 -19.56
CA GLY A 311 -28.13 15.67 -18.54
C GLY A 311 -29.03 14.78 -17.69
N SER A 312 -28.89 13.45 -17.76
CA SER A 312 -29.66 12.51 -16.92
C SER A 312 -29.22 12.56 -15.46
N GLY A 313 -27.99 13.02 -15.17
CA GLY A 313 -27.43 13.16 -13.82
C GLY A 313 -27.09 11.83 -13.15
N LYS A 314 -26.99 10.74 -13.91
CA LYS A 314 -26.81 9.39 -13.36
C LYS A 314 -25.82 8.53 -14.15
N ASN A 315 -25.02 9.13 -15.06
CA ASN A 315 -24.12 8.37 -15.92
C ASN A 315 -22.72 8.28 -15.35
N SER A 316 -22.11 7.10 -15.44
CA SER A 316 -20.65 6.98 -15.47
C SER A 316 -20.14 7.40 -16.86
N PRO A 317 -18.92 7.96 -16.98
CA PRO A 317 -18.32 8.23 -18.28
C PRO A 317 -18.30 7.00 -19.20
N THR A 318 -18.25 5.80 -18.62
CA THR A 318 -18.22 4.52 -19.34
C THR A 318 -19.56 4.11 -19.94
N ASP A 319 -20.69 4.58 -19.39
CA ASP A 319 -22.05 4.32 -19.91
C ASP A 319 -22.30 5.02 -21.25
N LEU A 320 -21.50 6.04 -21.58
CA LEU A 320 -21.63 6.83 -22.80
C LEU A 320 -21.18 6.11 -24.07
N GLY A 321 -20.59 4.91 -23.92
CA GLY A 321 -20.04 4.13 -25.02
C GLY A 321 -18.64 4.56 -25.44
N LYS A 322 -17.95 3.70 -26.20
CA LYS A 322 -16.51 3.85 -26.50
C LYS A 322 -16.16 5.19 -27.15
N GLU A 323 -16.90 5.61 -28.16
CA GLU A 323 -16.57 6.83 -28.92
C GLU A 323 -16.60 8.10 -28.04
N ARG A 324 -17.63 8.23 -27.20
CA ARG A 324 -17.74 9.35 -26.26
C ARG A 324 -16.72 9.24 -25.15
N PHE A 325 -16.46 8.04 -24.64
CA PHE A 325 -15.41 7.80 -23.65
C PHE A 325 -14.03 8.18 -24.20
N ASP A 326 -13.69 7.77 -25.42
CA ASP A 326 -12.44 8.15 -26.09
C ASP A 326 -12.29 9.68 -26.21
N LYS A 327 -13.40 10.40 -26.41
CA LYS A 327 -13.40 11.86 -26.42
C LYS A 327 -13.13 12.44 -25.03
N VAL A 328 -13.76 11.92 -23.98
CA VAL A 328 -13.46 12.33 -22.59
C VAL A 328 -11.99 12.18 -22.28
N MET A 329 -11.40 11.04 -22.59
CA MET A 329 -9.98 10.76 -22.29
C MET A 329 -9.01 11.67 -23.04
N ARG A 330 -9.34 12.11 -24.25
CA ARG A 330 -8.48 12.95 -25.06
C ARG A 330 -8.63 14.45 -24.78
N GLU A 331 -9.85 14.93 -24.50
CA GLU A 331 -10.19 16.34 -24.63
C GLU A 331 -10.80 16.96 -23.37
N GLU A 332 -11.38 16.16 -22.47
CA GLU A 332 -12.23 16.67 -21.39
C GLU A 332 -11.68 16.47 -19.98
N LEU A 333 -10.45 15.97 -19.84
CA LEU A 333 -9.80 15.79 -18.54
C LEU A 333 -9.14 17.08 -18.07
N GLU A 334 -9.41 17.45 -16.82
CA GLU A 334 -8.77 18.60 -16.13
C GLU A 334 -7.64 18.11 -15.23
N GLY A 335 -6.57 18.88 -15.11
CA GLY A 335 -5.54 18.69 -14.08
C GLY A 335 -6.04 19.15 -12.71
N VAL A 336 -5.54 18.53 -11.64
CA VAL A 336 -5.85 18.89 -10.25
C VAL A 336 -4.60 19.45 -9.57
#